data_77cbc200c1cccf0063a30b649d7b9248
#
_entry.id   77cbc200c1cccf0063a30b649d7b9248
#
_cell.length_a   1.000
_cell.length_b   1.000
_cell.length_c   1.000
_cell.angle_alpha   90.00
_cell.angle_beta   90.00
_cell.angle_gamma   90.00
#
_symmetry.space_group_name_H-M   'P 1'
#
loop_
_entity.id
_entity.type
_entity.pdbx_description
1 polymer ?
#
loop_
_entity_poly.entity_id
_entity_poly.type
_entity_poly.pdbx_seq_one_letter_code
_entity_poly.pdbx_strand_id
1 'polypeptide(L)'
;MNWCILHFFTVMQNTLFWFRRDLRLEDNAGLYHALKSGKQVIPVFIFDKNILDDLEDKADKRVQFIHLQITNIHQQLQGLGSSLVVKYGNPIQVLQQLIEDYKIKDIYTNEDYEPYAIKRDEQVNQLLSAKGGKLHSCKDQVIFEKQEVVKDDGLPYTVFTPYSKKWKAKLSPFYLKAYASSKYFNRFSKAHSVGIIPSLAFMGFQTSQVQFPAIIANENIITYYDTTRDYPAIHGTTQLSVHLRFGTISIRGLAAIAFAKNEKFLNELIWRDFYQQIIWHFPHVVNSCFRAEYNSIPWRNNETEFTAWCDGKTGYPIVDAGMRQLNATGWMHNRVRMVVASYLTKHLLIDWRWGEAYFAKKLLDFDLASNNGGWQWAAGCGVDAAPYFRIFNPRLQTEKFDKDLKYILHWIPELNSFDYPAPIVNHEEARKRCLAAYKIGLNK
;
A
#
# COMPACT_ATOMS: atom_id res chain seq x y z
N MET A 1 -34.14 -51.11 -31.85
CA MET A 1 -32.81 -50.48 -31.61
C MET A 1 -33.01 -49.27 -30.73
N ASN A 2 -32.80 -49.46 -29.39
CA ASN A 2 -32.87 -48.36 -28.46
C ASN A 2 -31.48 -47.69 -28.34
N TRP A 3 -31.38 -46.47 -28.87
CA TRP A 3 -30.19 -45.62 -28.66
C TRP A 3 -30.26 -45.02 -27.26
N CYS A 4 -29.48 -45.56 -26.34
CA CYS A 4 -29.21 -44.92 -25.05
C CYS A 4 -28.32 -43.70 -25.30
N ILE A 5 -28.88 -42.48 -25.26
CA ILE A 5 -28.14 -41.23 -25.24
C ILE A 5 -27.48 -41.11 -23.87
N LEU A 6 -26.24 -41.54 -23.76
CA LEU A 6 -25.39 -41.27 -22.59
C LEU A 6 -25.12 -39.74 -22.54
N HIS A 7 -25.92 -39.02 -21.73
CA HIS A 7 -25.58 -37.66 -21.31
C HIS A 7 -24.35 -37.75 -20.41
N PHE A 8 -23.17 -37.54 -21.00
CA PHE A 8 -21.99 -37.22 -20.22
C PHE A 8 -22.24 -35.87 -19.53
N PHE A 9 -22.71 -35.88 -18.28
CA PHE A 9 -22.60 -34.73 -17.42
C PHE A 9 -21.10 -34.49 -17.19
N THR A 10 -20.50 -33.60 -17.98
CA THR A 10 -19.16 -33.09 -17.70
C THR A 10 -19.22 -32.40 -16.33
N VAL A 11 -18.72 -33.07 -15.30
CA VAL A 11 -18.57 -32.44 -13.97
C VAL A 11 -17.70 -31.21 -14.18
N MET A 12 -18.29 -30.03 -14.08
CA MET A 12 -17.55 -28.78 -14.25
C MET A 12 -16.48 -28.72 -13.16
N GLN A 13 -15.21 -28.61 -13.60
CA GLN A 13 -14.10 -28.49 -12.66
C GLN A 13 -14.15 -27.15 -11.94
N ASN A 14 -13.81 -27.16 -10.66
CA ASN A 14 -13.69 -25.95 -9.86
C ASN A 14 -12.26 -25.37 -9.95
N THR A 15 -12.15 -24.06 -9.81
CA THR A 15 -10.91 -23.33 -9.57
C THR A 15 -11.14 -22.32 -8.46
N LEU A 16 -10.08 -21.94 -7.74
CA LEU A 16 -10.16 -20.86 -6.75
C LEU A 16 -9.71 -19.54 -7.37
N PHE A 17 -10.35 -18.45 -6.99
CA PHE A 17 -9.79 -17.12 -7.07
C PHE A 17 -9.51 -16.61 -5.67
N TRP A 18 -8.23 -16.39 -5.35
CA TRP A 18 -7.77 -15.96 -4.04
C TRP A 18 -7.55 -14.45 -4.01
N PHE A 19 -8.52 -13.73 -3.42
CA PHE A 19 -8.42 -12.29 -3.16
C PHE A 19 -7.37 -11.98 -2.10
N ARG A 20 -6.64 -10.88 -2.29
CA ARG A 20 -5.64 -10.37 -1.34
C ARG A 20 -5.67 -8.84 -1.25
N ARG A 21 -4.89 -8.14 -2.10
CA ARG A 21 -4.80 -6.68 -2.23
C ARG A 21 -5.53 -6.17 -3.48
N ASP A 22 -6.65 -6.76 -3.79
CA ASP A 22 -7.38 -6.60 -5.04
C ASP A 22 -8.89 -6.70 -4.79
N LEU A 23 -9.36 -6.03 -3.72
CA LEU A 23 -10.69 -6.19 -3.14
C LEU A 23 -11.79 -5.53 -3.99
N ARG A 24 -11.98 -6.04 -5.22
CA ARG A 24 -13.02 -5.63 -6.16
C ARG A 24 -13.35 -6.76 -7.15
N LEU A 25 -14.57 -6.75 -7.70
CA LEU A 25 -14.99 -7.72 -8.72
C LEU A 25 -14.71 -7.20 -10.15
N GLU A 26 -14.89 -5.91 -10.38
CA GLU A 26 -14.67 -5.30 -11.70
C GLU A 26 -13.21 -4.96 -11.94
N ASP A 27 -12.78 -5.05 -13.19
CA ASP A 27 -11.42 -4.74 -13.64
C ASP A 27 -10.33 -5.38 -12.75
N ASN A 28 -10.50 -6.67 -12.45
CA ASN A 28 -9.58 -7.48 -11.67
C ASN A 28 -8.96 -8.53 -12.60
N ALA A 29 -7.65 -8.44 -12.85
CA ALA A 29 -6.98 -9.25 -13.84
C ALA A 29 -7.03 -10.75 -13.53
N GLY A 30 -6.65 -11.16 -12.33
CA GLY A 30 -6.66 -12.57 -11.92
C GLY A 30 -8.07 -13.15 -11.89
N LEU A 31 -9.04 -12.40 -11.39
CA LEU A 31 -10.44 -12.82 -11.40
C LEU A 31 -10.97 -12.98 -12.84
N TYR A 32 -10.66 -12.05 -13.73
CA TYR A 32 -11.03 -12.16 -15.15
C TYR A 32 -10.48 -13.44 -15.77
N HIS A 33 -9.21 -13.75 -15.54
CA HIS A 33 -8.59 -14.96 -16.10
C HIS A 33 -9.16 -16.24 -15.46
N ALA A 34 -9.44 -16.23 -14.16
CA ALA A 34 -10.12 -17.33 -13.48
C ALA A 34 -11.51 -17.60 -14.09
N LEU A 35 -12.34 -16.56 -14.21
CA LEU A 35 -13.69 -16.67 -14.76
C LEU A 35 -13.67 -17.09 -16.26
N LYS A 36 -12.69 -16.65 -17.02
CA LYS A 36 -12.52 -16.99 -18.45
C LYS A 36 -11.97 -18.41 -18.66
N SER A 37 -11.45 -19.09 -17.65
CA SER A 37 -10.87 -20.43 -17.74
C SER A 37 -11.88 -21.53 -18.15
N GLY A 38 -13.18 -21.23 -18.15
CA GLY A 38 -14.25 -22.18 -18.43
C GLY A 38 -14.66 -23.03 -17.24
N LYS A 39 -13.99 -22.89 -16.08
CA LYS A 39 -14.28 -23.58 -14.81
C LYS A 39 -15.28 -22.78 -13.96
N GLN A 40 -15.85 -23.43 -12.93
CA GLN A 40 -16.58 -22.73 -11.88
C GLN A 40 -15.58 -22.10 -10.93
N VAL A 41 -15.71 -20.81 -10.67
CA VAL A 41 -14.80 -20.06 -9.80
C VAL A 41 -15.36 -19.95 -8.40
N ILE A 42 -14.62 -20.45 -7.42
CA ILE A 42 -14.90 -20.27 -5.99
C ILE A 42 -14.06 -19.09 -5.51
N PRO A 43 -14.65 -17.95 -5.18
CA PRO A 43 -13.93 -16.81 -4.64
C PRO A 43 -13.58 -17.05 -3.17
N VAL A 44 -12.32 -16.79 -2.82
CA VAL A 44 -11.75 -17.04 -1.48
C VAL A 44 -11.04 -15.80 -0.97
N PHE A 45 -11.21 -15.49 0.32
CA PHE A 45 -10.37 -14.56 1.06
C PHE A 45 -9.87 -15.21 2.35
N ILE A 46 -8.61 -15.00 2.70
CA ILE A 46 -8.01 -15.51 3.93
C ILE A 46 -7.48 -14.35 4.74
N PHE A 47 -8.06 -14.15 5.92
CA PHE A 47 -7.43 -13.33 6.95
C PHE A 47 -6.20 -14.07 7.44
N ASP A 48 -5.02 -13.62 6.97
CA ASP A 48 -3.73 -14.27 7.20
C ASP A 48 -3.29 -14.10 8.65
N LYS A 49 -3.32 -15.20 9.40
CA LYS A 49 -2.98 -15.22 10.81
C LYS A 49 -1.53 -14.81 11.06
N ASN A 50 -0.62 -15.17 10.15
CA ASN A 50 0.79 -14.79 10.30
C ASN A 50 1.00 -13.25 10.24
N ILE A 51 0.12 -12.52 9.54
CA ILE A 51 0.16 -11.06 9.51
C ILE A 51 -0.62 -10.47 10.70
N LEU A 52 -1.79 -11.03 11.00
CA LEU A 52 -2.69 -10.46 11.99
C LEU A 52 -2.21 -10.65 13.44
N ASP A 53 -1.53 -11.77 13.72
CA ASP A 53 -0.98 -12.04 15.06
C ASP A 53 0.14 -11.04 15.46
N ASP A 54 0.89 -10.52 14.47
CA ASP A 54 1.95 -9.53 14.68
C ASP A 54 1.41 -8.12 14.94
N LEU A 55 0.10 -7.88 14.77
CA LEU A 55 -0.50 -6.58 15.00
C LEU A 55 -0.78 -6.35 16.49
N GLU A 56 -0.05 -5.39 17.09
CA GLU A 56 -0.17 -5.01 18.50
C GLU A 56 -1.50 -4.28 18.78
N ASP A 57 -1.92 -3.40 17.87
CA ASP A 57 -3.15 -2.61 18.01
C ASP A 57 -4.38 -3.47 17.66
N LYS A 58 -5.18 -3.80 18.68
CA LYS A 58 -6.40 -4.59 18.46
C LYS A 58 -7.56 -3.78 17.88
N ALA A 59 -7.43 -2.47 17.76
CA ALA A 59 -8.32 -1.57 17.01
C ALA A 59 -7.72 -1.15 15.66
N ASP A 60 -6.89 -1.99 15.05
CA ASP A 60 -6.20 -1.69 13.79
C ASP A 60 -7.21 -1.34 12.68
N LYS A 61 -7.09 -0.10 12.21
CA LYS A 61 -8.00 0.48 11.20
C LYS A 61 -7.95 -0.27 9.86
N ARG A 62 -6.81 -0.89 9.54
CA ARG A 62 -6.63 -1.67 8.29
C ARG A 62 -7.42 -2.96 8.33
N VAL A 63 -7.42 -3.67 9.46
CA VAL A 63 -8.18 -4.91 9.63
C VAL A 63 -9.69 -4.62 9.52
N GLN A 64 -10.15 -3.53 10.14
CA GLN A 64 -11.54 -3.09 10.02
C GLN A 64 -11.90 -2.71 8.58
N PHE A 65 -11.02 -1.98 7.87
CA PHE A 65 -11.24 -1.62 6.47
C PHE A 65 -11.34 -2.87 5.58
N ILE A 66 -10.41 -3.82 5.73
CA ILE A 66 -10.43 -5.09 4.98
C ILE A 66 -11.74 -5.84 5.28
N HIS A 67 -12.11 -5.96 6.55
CA HIS A 67 -13.34 -6.65 6.94
C HIS A 67 -14.58 -6.02 6.28
N LEU A 68 -14.66 -4.70 6.26
CA LEU A 68 -15.73 -3.96 5.57
C LEU A 68 -15.74 -4.27 4.07
N GLN A 69 -14.58 -4.24 3.40
CA GLN A 69 -14.52 -4.51 1.95
C GLN A 69 -14.85 -5.97 1.61
N ILE A 70 -14.42 -6.92 2.44
CA ILE A 70 -14.77 -8.34 2.30
C ILE A 70 -16.27 -8.55 2.46
N THR A 71 -16.90 -7.86 3.41
CA THR A 71 -18.35 -7.87 3.58
C THR A 71 -19.07 -7.34 2.33
N ASN A 72 -18.59 -6.23 1.77
CA ASN A 72 -19.14 -5.66 0.54
C ASN A 72 -19.01 -6.61 -0.66
N ILE A 73 -17.85 -7.25 -0.84
CA ILE A 73 -17.65 -8.26 -1.90
C ILE A 73 -18.57 -9.45 -1.71
N HIS A 74 -18.71 -9.92 -0.48
CA HIS A 74 -19.61 -11.05 -0.17
C HIS A 74 -21.06 -10.72 -0.54
N GLN A 75 -21.55 -9.53 -0.19
CA GLN A 75 -22.90 -9.07 -0.56
C GLN A 75 -23.08 -8.97 -2.08
N GLN A 76 -22.10 -8.44 -2.80
CA GLN A 76 -22.13 -8.41 -4.27
C GLN A 76 -22.21 -9.81 -4.87
N LEU A 77 -21.42 -10.76 -4.36
CA LEU A 77 -21.46 -12.16 -4.81
C LEU A 77 -22.78 -12.84 -4.48
N GLN A 78 -23.40 -12.56 -3.33
CA GLN A 78 -24.74 -13.05 -3.00
C GLN A 78 -25.79 -12.56 -4.01
N GLY A 79 -25.71 -11.29 -4.42
CA GLY A 79 -26.54 -10.75 -5.50
C GLY A 79 -26.38 -11.45 -6.86
N LEU A 80 -25.24 -12.11 -7.06
CA LEU A 80 -24.93 -12.92 -8.26
C LEU A 80 -25.25 -14.43 -8.07
N GLY A 81 -25.85 -14.82 -6.95
CA GLY A 81 -26.15 -16.23 -6.62
C GLY A 81 -24.93 -17.05 -6.20
N SER A 82 -23.85 -16.39 -5.78
CA SER A 82 -22.60 -16.99 -5.30
C SER A 82 -22.31 -16.58 -3.86
N SER A 83 -21.16 -16.97 -3.31
CA SER A 83 -20.71 -16.53 -1.99
C SER A 83 -19.18 -16.48 -1.92
N LEU A 84 -18.64 -15.60 -1.08
CA LEU A 84 -17.20 -15.55 -0.78
C LEU A 84 -16.88 -16.56 0.33
N VAL A 85 -15.94 -17.45 0.10
CA VAL A 85 -15.37 -18.31 1.15
C VAL A 85 -14.37 -17.48 1.95
N VAL A 86 -14.67 -17.17 3.20
CA VAL A 86 -13.80 -16.39 4.07
C VAL A 86 -13.24 -17.28 5.18
N LYS A 87 -11.93 -17.29 5.34
CA LYS A 87 -11.22 -18.05 6.37
C LYS A 87 -10.31 -17.13 7.18
N TYR A 88 -10.03 -17.53 8.43
CA TYR A 88 -9.01 -16.97 9.29
C TYR A 88 -8.04 -18.06 9.68
N GLY A 89 -6.76 -17.93 9.32
CA GLY A 89 -5.76 -18.95 9.59
C GLY A 89 -4.47 -18.77 8.80
N ASN A 90 -3.57 -19.74 8.90
CA ASN A 90 -2.36 -19.82 8.08
C ASN A 90 -2.76 -20.11 6.63
N PRO A 91 -2.36 -19.26 5.65
CA PRO A 91 -2.79 -19.40 4.25
C PRO A 91 -2.45 -20.75 3.63
N ILE A 92 -1.28 -21.30 3.93
CA ILE A 92 -0.85 -22.59 3.34
C ILE A 92 -1.76 -23.73 3.83
N GLN A 93 -2.04 -23.78 5.13
CA GLN A 93 -2.90 -24.80 5.72
C GLN A 93 -4.35 -24.65 5.23
N VAL A 94 -4.85 -23.43 5.19
CA VAL A 94 -6.21 -23.12 4.70
C VAL A 94 -6.35 -23.52 3.23
N LEU A 95 -5.40 -23.14 2.38
CA LEU A 95 -5.44 -23.49 0.96
C LEU A 95 -5.29 -24.99 0.73
N GLN A 96 -4.45 -25.68 1.52
CA GLN A 96 -4.34 -27.13 1.45
C GLN A 96 -5.69 -27.80 1.70
N GLN A 97 -6.41 -27.37 2.74
CA GLN A 97 -7.75 -27.89 3.05
C GLN A 97 -8.75 -27.61 1.93
N LEU A 98 -8.78 -26.35 1.40
CA LEU A 98 -9.69 -25.98 0.32
C LEU A 98 -9.40 -26.73 -0.99
N ILE A 99 -8.12 -27.01 -1.28
CA ILE A 99 -7.69 -27.82 -2.44
C ILE A 99 -8.28 -29.24 -2.34
N GLU A 100 -8.28 -29.82 -1.15
CA GLU A 100 -8.83 -31.16 -0.91
C GLU A 100 -10.36 -31.16 -0.94
N ASP A 101 -11.00 -30.24 -0.22
CA ASP A 101 -12.45 -30.16 -0.10
C ASP A 101 -13.14 -29.94 -1.46
N TYR A 102 -12.57 -29.06 -2.30
CA TYR A 102 -13.15 -28.68 -3.59
C TYR A 102 -12.47 -29.35 -4.80
N LYS A 103 -11.49 -30.26 -4.57
CA LYS A 103 -10.73 -30.97 -5.61
C LYS A 103 -10.09 -29.98 -6.62
N ILE A 104 -9.44 -28.95 -6.07
CA ILE A 104 -8.84 -27.87 -6.86
C ILE A 104 -7.52 -28.31 -7.47
N LYS A 105 -7.30 -27.98 -8.75
CA LYS A 105 -6.01 -28.07 -9.46
C LYS A 105 -5.38 -26.71 -9.66
N ASP A 106 -6.19 -25.69 -9.95
CA ASP A 106 -5.69 -24.36 -10.27
C ASP A 106 -6.20 -23.32 -9.31
N ILE A 107 -5.33 -22.41 -8.88
CA ILE A 107 -5.66 -21.22 -8.11
C ILE A 107 -5.22 -20.00 -8.93
N TYR A 108 -6.10 -19.02 -9.03
CA TYR A 108 -5.78 -17.71 -9.62
C TYR A 108 -5.67 -16.67 -8.52
N THR A 109 -4.73 -15.74 -8.69
CA THR A 109 -4.51 -14.60 -7.78
C THR A 109 -3.88 -13.45 -8.56
N ASN A 110 -3.80 -12.27 -7.94
CA ASN A 110 -3.02 -11.18 -8.49
C ASN A 110 -1.62 -11.13 -7.84
N GLU A 111 -0.64 -10.66 -8.59
CA GLU A 111 0.77 -10.60 -8.18
C GLU A 111 0.95 -9.67 -6.96
N ASP A 112 1.88 -10.02 -6.10
CA ASP A 112 2.35 -9.18 -5.00
C ASP A 112 3.88 -9.19 -4.97
N TYR A 113 4.50 -8.04 -4.72
CA TYR A 113 5.94 -7.81 -4.87
C TYR A 113 6.67 -7.77 -3.54
N GLU A 114 5.94 -7.86 -2.42
CA GLU A 114 6.52 -7.87 -1.08
C GLU A 114 7.17 -9.23 -0.75
N PRO A 115 8.34 -9.27 -0.07
CA PRO A 115 9.10 -10.52 0.15
C PRO A 115 8.29 -11.64 0.82
N TYR A 116 7.45 -11.28 1.81
CA TYR A 116 6.56 -12.25 2.46
C TYR A 116 5.59 -12.89 1.46
N ALA A 117 4.97 -12.06 0.61
CA ALA A 117 4.00 -12.53 -0.36
C ALA A 117 4.63 -13.44 -1.43
N ILE A 118 5.82 -13.08 -1.91
CA ILE A 118 6.60 -13.91 -2.87
C ILE A 118 6.85 -15.30 -2.28
N LYS A 119 7.40 -15.36 -1.06
CA LYS A 119 7.70 -16.62 -0.37
C LYS A 119 6.44 -17.47 -0.16
N ARG A 120 5.33 -16.85 0.26
CA ARG A 120 4.05 -17.51 0.45
C ARG A 120 3.51 -18.09 -0.86
N ASP A 121 3.57 -17.31 -1.94
CA ASP A 121 3.05 -17.71 -3.25
C ASP A 121 3.89 -18.87 -3.85
N GLU A 122 5.21 -18.88 -3.62
CA GLU A 122 6.07 -20.01 -3.96
C GLU A 122 5.66 -21.30 -3.22
N GLN A 123 5.37 -21.21 -1.93
CA GLN A 123 4.88 -22.35 -1.14
C GLN A 123 3.54 -22.86 -1.64
N VAL A 124 2.59 -21.96 -1.98
CA VAL A 124 1.30 -22.35 -2.56
C VAL A 124 1.48 -23.03 -3.92
N ASN A 125 2.39 -22.52 -4.76
CA ASN A 125 2.66 -23.12 -6.06
C ASN A 125 3.30 -24.51 -5.91
N GLN A 126 4.21 -24.72 -4.95
CA GLN A 126 4.77 -26.03 -4.63
C GLN A 126 3.67 -27.02 -4.18
N LEU A 127 2.77 -26.58 -3.29
CA LEU A 127 1.64 -27.39 -2.83
C LEU A 127 0.74 -27.84 -3.99
N LEU A 128 0.43 -26.94 -4.93
CA LEU A 128 -0.38 -27.27 -6.10
C LEU A 128 0.38 -28.19 -7.07
N SER A 129 1.64 -27.89 -7.35
CA SER A 129 2.48 -28.67 -8.28
C SER A 129 2.62 -30.13 -7.85
N ALA A 130 2.71 -30.40 -6.54
CA ALA A 130 2.74 -31.76 -6.00
C ALA A 130 1.44 -32.56 -6.30
N LYS A 131 0.34 -31.86 -6.61
CA LYS A 131 -0.95 -32.45 -7.00
C LYS A 131 -1.27 -32.29 -8.49
N GLY A 132 -0.28 -31.90 -9.32
CA GLY A 132 -0.42 -31.69 -10.75
C GLY A 132 -1.23 -30.44 -11.14
N GLY A 133 -1.27 -29.45 -10.23
CA GLY A 133 -1.95 -28.17 -10.41
C GLY A 133 -0.97 -27.00 -10.52
N LYS A 134 -1.51 -25.75 -10.56
CA LYS A 134 -0.72 -24.53 -10.74
C LYS A 134 -1.34 -23.31 -10.04
N LEU A 135 -0.48 -22.43 -9.52
CA LEU A 135 -0.83 -21.07 -9.14
C LEU A 135 -0.65 -20.14 -10.36
N HIS A 136 -1.74 -19.47 -10.76
CA HIS A 136 -1.75 -18.48 -11.84
C HIS A 136 -1.76 -17.08 -11.24
N SER A 137 -0.63 -16.37 -11.31
CA SER A 137 -0.50 -14.99 -10.84
C SER A 137 -0.64 -14.02 -12.01
N CYS A 138 -1.39 -12.93 -11.82
CA CYS A 138 -1.67 -11.93 -12.82
C CYS A 138 -1.27 -10.54 -12.33
N LYS A 139 -0.69 -9.71 -13.19
CA LYS A 139 -0.41 -8.32 -12.90
C LYS A 139 -1.71 -7.52 -12.72
N ASP A 140 -1.86 -6.84 -11.57
CA ASP A 140 -3.06 -6.05 -11.28
C ASP A 140 -2.78 -4.76 -10.49
N GLN A 141 -1.84 -4.78 -9.55
CA GLN A 141 -1.57 -3.66 -8.66
C GLN A 141 -0.85 -2.47 -9.31
N VAL A 142 -0.14 -2.69 -10.39
CA VAL A 142 0.71 -1.73 -11.11
C VAL A 142 0.40 -1.76 -12.59
N ILE A 143 0.75 -0.68 -13.30
CA ILE A 143 0.65 -0.65 -14.76
C ILE A 143 1.80 -1.45 -15.38
N PHE A 144 3.02 -1.24 -14.88
CA PHE A 144 4.19 -2.02 -15.29
C PHE A 144 4.84 -2.67 -14.07
N GLU A 145 5.17 -3.95 -14.22
CA GLU A 145 5.77 -4.74 -13.16
C GLU A 145 7.19 -5.19 -13.48
N LYS A 146 7.94 -5.54 -12.44
CA LYS A 146 9.24 -6.24 -12.51
C LYS A 146 10.18 -5.63 -13.58
N GLN A 147 10.43 -6.36 -14.66
CA GLN A 147 11.34 -5.97 -15.74
C GLN A 147 10.65 -5.27 -16.91
N GLU A 148 9.37 -4.91 -16.80
CA GLU A 148 8.67 -4.28 -17.91
C GLU A 148 9.17 -2.87 -18.24
N VAL A 149 9.74 -2.15 -17.26
CA VAL A 149 10.35 -0.84 -17.45
C VAL A 149 11.77 -0.87 -16.90
N VAL A 150 12.71 -1.27 -17.73
CA VAL A 150 14.14 -1.33 -17.44
C VAL A 150 14.93 -0.52 -18.45
N LYS A 151 16.21 -0.28 -18.16
CA LYS A 151 17.17 0.33 -19.10
C LYS A 151 17.38 -0.60 -20.29
N ASP A 152 18.05 -0.07 -21.33
CA ASP A 152 18.34 -0.85 -22.53
C ASP A 152 19.33 -1.99 -22.29
N ASP A 153 20.13 -1.92 -21.21
CA ASP A 153 21.02 -2.98 -20.71
C ASP A 153 20.29 -4.04 -19.83
N GLY A 154 18.96 -3.90 -19.65
CA GLY A 154 18.16 -4.80 -18.81
C GLY A 154 18.22 -4.49 -17.30
N LEU A 155 19.02 -3.52 -16.87
CA LEU A 155 19.11 -3.15 -15.45
C LEU A 155 17.94 -2.25 -15.02
N PRO A 156 17.51 -2.33 -13.74
CA PRO A 156 16.46 -1.48 -13.23
C PRO A 156 16.88 -0.01 -13.17
N TYR A 157 15.91 0.88 -13.32
CA TYR A 157 16.11 2.29 -13.03
C TYR A 157 16.15 2.53 -11.51
N THR A 158 17.09 3.34 -11.06
CA THR A 158 17.24 3.78 -9.67
C THR A 158 17.03 5.28 -9.49
N VAL A 159 16.65 5.98 -10.58
CA VAL A 159 16.30 7.41 -10.62
C VAL A 159 14.94 7.56 -11.27
N PHE A 160 14.05 8.31 -10.65
CA PHE A 160 12.64 8.42 -11.06
C PHE A 160 12.48 9.08 -12.43
N THR A 161 13.20 10.16 -12.71
CA THR A 161 13.01 10.93 -13.95
C THR A 161 13.20 10.08 -15.21
N PRO A 162 14.30 9.32 -15.41
CA PRO A 162 14.44 8.45 -16.57
C PRO A 162 13.45 7.28 -16.55
N TYR A 163 13.12 6.72 -15.35
CA TYR A 163 12.08 5.69 -15.21
C TYR A 163 10.72 6.19 -15.74
N SER A 164 10.27 7.35 -15.26
CA SER A 164 8.97 7.91 -15.64
C SER A 164 8.89 8.24 -17.14
N LYS A 165 10.00 8.68 -17.74
CA LYS A 165 10.08 8.90 -19.21
C LYS A 165 9.89 7.58 -19.97
N LYS A 166 10.61 6.51 -19.60
CA LYS A 166 10.48 5.20 -20.24
C LYS A 166 9.10 4.60 -20.00
N TRP A 167 8.56 4.74 -18.78
CA TRP A 167 7.21 4.30 -18.41
C TRP A 167 6.16 4.96 -19.31
N LYS A 168 6.19 6.31 -19.44
CA LYS A 168 5.25 7.07 -20.28
C LYS A 168 5.40 6.71 -21.77
N ALA A 169 6.63 6.52 -22.25
CA ALA A 169 6.88 6.12 -23.64
C ALA A 169 6.33 4.72 -23.97
N LYS A 170 6.29 3.82 -22.98
CA LYS A 170 5.74 2.47 -23.12
C LYS A 170 4.22 2.44 -23.00
N LEU A 171 3.63 3.43 -22.31
CA LEU A 171 2.19 3.46 -22.07
C LEU A 171 1.41 3.53 -23.38
N SER A 172 0.43 2.66 -23.52
CA SER A 172 -0.52 2.65 -24.64
C SER A 172 -1.93 2.35 -24.12
N PRO A 173 -2.99 2.56 -24.91
CA PRO A 173 -4.36 2.23 -24.54
C PRO A 173 -4.53 0.76 -24.10
N PHE A 174 -3.68 -0.14 -24.57
CA PHE A 174 -3.69 -1.55 -24.18
C PHE A 174 -3.50 -1.73 -22.66
N TYR A 175 -2.54 -1.00 -22.06
CA TYR A 175 -2.23 -1.11 -20.63
C TYR A 175 -3.27 -0.45 -19.72
N LEU A 176 -4.09 0.45 -20.26
CA LEU A 176 -5.17 1.13 -19.54
C LEU A 176 -6.52 0.44 -19.72
N LYS A 177 -6.59 -0.59 -20.56
CA LYS A 177 -7.84 -1.29 -20.82
C LYS A 177 -8.29 -2.10 -19.61
N ALA A 178 -9.55 -1.88 -19.19
CA ALA A 178 -10.17 -2.62 -18.12
C ALA A 178 -10.39 -4.10 -18.47
N TYR A 179 -10.19 -4.99 -17.53
CA TYR A 179 -10.60 -6.38 -17.60
C TYR A 179 -12.11 -6.49 -17.35
N ALA A 180 -12.89 -6.81 -18.39
CA ALA A 180 -14.35 -6.88 -18.30
C ALA A 180 -14.80 -8.17 -17.57
N SER A 181 -14.52 -8.26 -16.27
CA SER A 181 -14.81 -9.42 -15.41
C SER A 181 -16.30 -9.74 -15.37
N SER A 182 -17.17 -8.71 -15.35
CA SER A 182 -18.63 -8.84 -15.30
C SER A 182 -19.22 -9.67 -16.42
N LYS A 183 -18.59 -9.72 -17.60
CA LYS A 183 -19.04 -10.57 -18.72
C LYS A 183 -19.07 -12.07 -18.37
N TYR A 184 -18.36 -12.49 -17.33
CA TYR A 184 -18.17 -13.88 -16.95
C TYR A 184 -18.64 -14.19 -15.53
N PHE A 185 -19.40 -13.30 -14.88
CA PHE A 185 -19.89 -13.52 -13.49
C PHE A 185 -20.81 -14.74 -13.37
N ASN A 186 -21.43 -15.20 -14.47
CA ASN A 186 -22.15 -16.47 -14.51
C ASN A 186 -21.26 -17.71 -14.29
N ARG A 187 -19.94 -17.54 -14.25
CA ARG A 187 -18.97 -18.59 -13.94
C ARG A 187 -18.61 -18.67 -12.45
N PHE A 188 -19.10 -17.77 -11.61
CA PHE A 188 -18.99 -18.00 -10.19
C PHE A 188 -19.72 -19.29 -9.77
N SER A 189 -19.10 -20.07 -8.88
CA SER A 189 -19.74 -21.23 -8.32
C SER A 189 -21.00 -20.80 -7.57
N LYS A 190 -22.08 -21.57 -7.72
CA LYS A 190 -23.30 -21.32 -6.95
C LYS A 190 -23.02 -21.54 -5.45
N ALA A 191 -23.61 -20.72 -4.61
CA ALA A 191 -23.48 -20.87 -3.17
C ALA A 191 -24.10 -22.20 -2.72
N HIS A 192 -23.26 -23.08 -2.13
CA HIS A 192 -23.75 -24.31 -1.49
C HIS A 192 -24.09 -24.09 -0.02
N SER A 193 -23.58 -23.03 0.58
CA SER A 193 -23.93 -22.53 1.92
C SER A 193 -23.60 -21.04 1.99
N VAL A 194 -24.31 -20.31 2.83
CA VAL A 194 -23.93 -18.92 3.13
C VAL A 194 -22.66 -18.96 3.97
N GLY A 195 -21.53 -18.55 3.36
CA GLY A 195 -20.25 -18.45 4.06
C GLY A 195 -20.35 -17.45 5.22
N ILE A 196 -19.92 -17.84 6.41
CA ILE A 196 -19.85 -16.94 7.57
C ILE A 196 -18.53 -16.18 7.49
N ILE A 197 -18.59 -14.85 7.49
CA ILE A 197 -17.40 -14.01 7.62
C ILE A 197 -16.98 -14.00 9.08
N PRO A 198 -15.73 -14.39 9.42
CA PRO A 198 -15.23 -14.29 10.79
C PRO A 198 -15.37 -12.85 11.31
N SER A 199 -15.99 -12.66 12.47
CA SER A 199 -16.13 -11.33 13.06
C SER A 199 -14.77 -10.77 13.51
N LEU A 200 -14.64 -9.45 13.61
CA LEU A 200 -13.46 -8.82 14.16
C LEU A 200 -13.14 -9.37 15.55
N ALA A 201 -14.14 -9.52 16.41
CA ALA A 201 -13.99 -10.06 17.77
C ALA A 201 -13.46 -11.50 17.76
N PHE A 202 -13.95 -12.36 16.85
CA PHE A 202 -13.44 -13.73 16.70
C PHE A 202 -11.94 -13.76 16.32
N MET A 203 -11.49 -12.78 15.52
CA MET A 203 -10.11 -12.63 15.14
C MET A 203 -9.25 -11.87 16.17
N GLY A 204 -9.84 -11.47 17.32
CA GLY A 204 -9.15 -10.74 18.38
C GLY A 204 -9.03 -9.22 18.16
N PHE A 205 -9.85 -8.65 17.26
CA PHE A 205 -9.85 -7.23 16.94
C PHE A 205 -11.13 -6.52 17.38
N GLN A 206 -11.05 -5.20 17.51
CA GLN A 206 -12.14 -4.30 17.86
C GLN A 206 -12.40 -3.29 16.75
N THR A 207 -13.59 -2.69 16.74
CA THR A 207 -13.91 -1.58 15.85
C THR A 207 -13.26 -0.30 16.33
N SER A 208 -12.74 0.50 15.39
CA SER A 208 -12.27 1.88 15.62
C SER A 208 -13.34 2.88 15.16
N GLN A 209 -13.27 4.13 15.65
CA GLN A 209 -14.16 5.23 15.27
C GLN A 209 -13.71 5.97 13.99
N VAL A 210 -12.82 5.36 13.19
CA VAL A 210 -12.27 6.01 12.01
C VAL A 210 -13.30 6.07 10.87
N GLN A 211 -13.33 7.21 10.18
CA GLN A 211 -14.03 7.32 8.90
C GLN A 211 -13.09 6.96 7.76
N PHE A 212 -13.50 6.05 6.91
CA PHE A 212 -12.73 5.66 5.74
C PHE A 212 -12.98 6.61 4.57
N PRO A 213 -11.96 6.95 3.77
CA PRO A 213 -12.16 7.73 2.56
C PRO A 213 -13.15 7.06 1.61
N ALA A 214 -13.88 7.86 0.84
CA ALA A 214 -14.78 7.34 -0.19
C ALA A 214 -14.00 6.83 -1.41
N ILE A 215 -14.51 5.78 -2.08
CA ILE A 215 -13.97 5.25 -3.35
C ILE A 215 -14.42 6.17 -4.50
N ILE A 216 -13.94 7.40 -4.53
CA ILE A 216 -14.33 8.36 -5.57
C ILE A 216 -13.08 8.98 -6.18
N ALA A 217 -12.81 8.67 -7.45
CA ALA A 217 -11.83 9.40 -8.24
C ALA A 217 -12.38 10.76 -8.63
N ASN A 218 -12.35 11.73 -7.70
CA ASN A 218 -12.86 13.07 -7.95
C ASN A 218 -12.04 13.76 -9.04
N GLU A 219 -12.63 13.86 -10.24
CA GLU A 219 -11.96 14.39 -11.42
C GLU A 219 -11.55 15.86 -11.26
N ASN A 220 -12.30 16.67 -10.50
CA ASN A 220 -11.92 18.05 -10.24
C ASN A 220 -10.64 18.13 -9.39
N ILE A 221 -10.53 17.32 -8.34
CA ILE A 221 -9.29 17.23 -7.54
C ILE A 221 -8.13 16.77 -8.41
N ILE A 222 -8.35 15.78 -9.28
CA ILE A 222 -7.31 15.30 -10.19
C ILE A 222 -6.89 16.38 -11.18
N THR A 223 -7.85 17.10 -11.76
CA THR A 223 -7.59 18.17 -12.75
C THR A 223 -6.74 19.29 -12.17
N TYR A 224 -6.98 19.71 -10.93
CA TYR A 224 -6.26 20.80 -10.27
C TYR A 224 -5.17 20.32 -9.30
N TYR A 225 -4.78 19.07 -9.38
CA TYR A 225 -3.84 18.44 -8.44
C TYR A 225 -2.50 19.15 -8.35
N ASP A 226 -1.93 19.58 -9.46
CA ASP A 226 -0.63 20.28 -9.53
C ASP A 226 -0.62 21.63 -8.76
N THR A 227 -1.76 22.30 -8.64
CA THR A 227 -1.90 23.57 -7.92
C THR A 227 -2.33 23.41 -6.46
N THR A 228 -2.94 22.28 -6.10
CA THR A 228 -3.54 22.06 -4.78
C THR A 228 -2.79 21.08 -3.88
N ARG A 229 -2.04 20.15 -4.47
CA ARG A 229 -1.40 19.00 -3.80
C ARG A 229 -0.47 19.33 -2.65
N ASP A 230 0.07 20.53 -2.57
CA ASP A 230 1.07 20.90 -1.58
C ASP A 230 0.47 21.54 -0.31
N TYR A 231 -0.82 21.87 -0.32
CA TYR A 231 -1.49 22.61 0.76
C TYR A 231 -2.34 21.69 1.65
N PRO A 232 -1.87 21.33 2.87
CA PRO A 232 -2.55 20.36 3.73
C PRO A 232 -3.88 20.88 4.30
N ALA A 233 -4.10 22.19 4.30
CA ALA A 233 -5.32 22.82 4.82
C ALA A 233 -6.52 22.72 3.89
N ILE A 234 -6.34 22.28 2.64
CA ILE A 234 -7.40 22.21 1.64
C ILE A 234 -7.66 20.79 1.16
N HIS A 235 -8.86 20.52 0.67
CA HIS A 235 -9.21 19.26 0.02
C HIS A 235 -8.61 19.17 -1.40
N GLY A 236 -7.26 19.17 -1.48
CA GLY A 236 -6.49 19.16 -2.72
C GLY A 236 -5.96 17.78 -3.14
N THR A 237 -6.30 16.72 -2.39
CA THR A 237 -5.87 15.33 -2.68
C THR A 237 -7.05 14.39 -2.62
N THR A 238 -7.01 13.31 -3.43
CA THR A 238 -8.11 12.35 -3.55
C THR A 238 -8.24 11.39 -2.37
N GLN A 239 -7.20 11.25 -1.54
CA GLN A 239 -7.09 10.25 -0.46
C GLN A 239 -7.28 8.79 -0.93
N LEU A 240 -7.06 8.51 -2.21
CA LEU A 240 -7.24 7.17 -2.79
C LEU A 240 -6.12 6.18 -2.45
N SER A 241 -5.13 6.57 -1.67
CA SER A 241 -3.98 5.72 -1.30
C SER A 241 -4.41 4.43 -0.59
N VAL A 242 -5.41 4.48 0.30
CA VAL A 242 -5.95 3.28 0.95
C VAL A 242 -6.63 2.35 -0.05
N HIS A 243 -7.36 2.92 -1.00
CA HIS A 243 -8.05 2.14 -2.04
C HIS A 243 -7.08 1.51 -3.04
N LEU A 244 -5.96 2.18 -3.34
CA LEU A 244 -4.85 1.61 -4.13
C LEU A 244 -4.09 0.53 -3.35
N ARG A 245 -3.92 0.70 -2.02
CA ARG A 245 -3.26 -0.30 -1.17
C ARG A 245 -4.04 -1.61 -1.15
N PHE A 246 -5.36 -1.56 -0.99
CA PHE A 246 -6.21 -2.74 -0.88
C PHE A 246 -6.90 -3.12 -2.20
N GLY A 247 -6.59 -2.42 -3.28
CA GLY A 247 -7.09 -2.73 -4.62
C GLY A 247 -8.61 -2.63 -4.77
N THR A 248 -9.27 -1.82 -3.94
CA THR A 248 -10.71 -1.55 -4.06
C THR A 248 -11.03 -0.63 -5.23
N ILE A 249 -10.01 0.07 -5.77
CA ILE A 249 -10.06 0.82 -7.03
C ILE A 249 -9.05 0.22 -8.03
N SER A 250 -9.40 0.25 -9.31
CA SER A 250 -8.48 -0.18 -10.37
C SER A 250 -7.41 0.87 -10.65
N ILE A 251 -6.13 0.45 -10.65
CA ILE A 251 -5.01 1.30 -11.08
C ILE A 251 -5.14 1.69 -12.56
N ARG A 252 -5.67 0.81 -13.43
CA ARG A 252 -5.85 1.09 -14.87
C ARG A 252 -6.87 2.19 -15.10
N GLY A 253 -8.01 2.11 -14.43
CA GLY A 253 -9.04 3.16 -14.50
C GLY A 253 -8.54 4.50 -13.97
N LEU A 254 -7.84 4.50 -12.82
CA LEU A 254 -7.29 5.71 -12.25
C LEU A 254 -6.16 6.31 -13.10
N ALA A 255 -5.29 5.47 -13.67
CA ALA A 255 -4.23 5.92 -14.58
C ALA A 255 -4.79 6.49 -15.89
N ALA A 256 -5.89 5.94 -16.42
CA ALA A 256 -6.57 6.49 -17.60
C ALA A 256 -7.11 7.90 -17.33
N ILE A 257 -7.76 8.12 -16.18
CA ILE A 257 -8.23 9.45 -15.76
C ILE A 257 -7.03 10.40 -15.57
N ALA A 258 -6.00 9.96 -14.88
CA ALA A 258 -4.80 10.73 -14.60
C ALA A 258 -4.08 11.16 -15.91
N PHE A 259 -3.92 10.22 -16.84
CA PHE A 259 -3.29 10.47 -18.15
C PHE A 259 -4.05 11.54 -18.95
N ALA A 260 -5.37 11.54 -18.88
CA ALA A 260 -6.19 12.50 -19.59
C ALA A 260 -6.26 13.88 -18.92
N LYS A 261 -6.09 13.95 -17.58
CA LYS A 261 -6.43 15.16 -16.81
C LYS A 261 -5.22 15.89 -16.25
N ASN A 262 -4.22 15.18 -15.66
CA ASN A 262 -3.13 15.84 -14.95
C ASN A 262 -1.87 14.98 -14.89
N GLU A 263 -0.81 15.44 -15.52
CA GLU A 263 0.46 14.73 -15.57
C GLU A 263 1.13 14.59 -14.19
N LYS A 264 0.93 15.56 -13.29
CA LYS A 264 1.51 15.47 -11.92
C LYS A 264 0.83 14.37 -11.12
N PHE A 265 -0.50 14.23 -11.26
CA PHE A 265 -1.21 13.12 -10.62
C PHE A 265 -0.79 11.76 -11.21
N LEU A 266 -0.62 11.68 -12.54
CA LEU A 266 -0.08 10.47 -13.18
C LEU A 266 1.30 10.12 -12.64
N ASN A 267 2.17 11.12 -12.42
CA ASN A 267 3.51 10.89 -11.84
C ASN A 267 3.45 10.28 -10.44
N GLU A 268 2.41 10.56 -9.62
CA GLU A 268 2.27 9.90 -8.32
C GLU A 268 1.96 8.39 -8.46
N LEU A 269 1.19 8.00 -9.46
CA LEU A 269 0.95 6.59 -9.78
C LEU A 269 2.22 5.92 -10.32
N ILE A 270 3.02 6.65 -11.11
CA ILE A 270 4.32 6.17 -11.60
C ILE A 270 5.32 6.02 -10.43
N TRP A 271 5.32 6.92 -9.43
CA TRP A 271 6.12 6.77 -8.22
C TRP A 271 5.78 5.47 -7.47
N ARG A 272 4.50 5.11 -7.41
CA ARG A 272 4.07 3.86 -6.80
C ARG A 272 4.63 2.64 -7.55
N ASP A 273 4.55 2.61 -8.87
CA ASP A 273 5.15 1.56 -9.71
C ASP A 273 6.67 1.53 -9.53
N PHE A 274 7.33 2.70 -9.47
CA PHE A 274 8.76 2.83 -9.25
C PHE A 274 9.21 2.20 -7.93
N TYR A 275 8.53 2.46 -6.82
CA TYR A 275 8.89 1.87 -5.54
C TYR A 275 8.60 0.36 -5.50
N GLN A 276 7.55 -0.12 -6.15
CA GLN A 276 7.27 -1.55 -6.24
C GLN A 276 8.39 -2.30 -7.01
N GLN A 277 8.88 -1.75 -8.12
CA GLN A 277 10.00 -2.36 -8.85
C GLN A 277 11.32 -2.29 -8.05
N ILE A 278 11.53 -1.24 -7.22
CA ILE A 278 12.71 -1.16 -6.35
C ILE A 278 12.71 -2.30 -5.33
N ILE A 279 11.62 -2.54 -4.63
CA ILE A 279 11.54 -3.64 -3.65
C ILE A 279 11.75 -4.99 -4.33
N TRP A 280 11.20 -5.17 -5.53
CA TRP A 280 11.33 -6.43 -6.25
C TRP A 280 12.77 -6.70 -6.73
N HIS A 281 13.45 -5.67 -7.25
CA HIS A 281 14.85 -5.80 -7.72
C HIS A 281 15.88 -5.80 -6.58
N PHE A 282 15.60 -5.09 -5.49
CA PHE A 282 16.51 -4.84 -4.38
C PHE A 282 15.85 -5.18 -3.03
N PRO A 283 15.47 -6.46 -2.76
CA PRO A 283 14.72 -6.82 -1.56
C PRO A 283 15.45 -6.51 -0.25
N HIS A 284 16.77 -6.33 -0.28
CA HIS A 284 17.56 -5.94 0.89
C HIS A 284 17.17 -4.56 1.45
N VAL A 285 16.55 -3.68 0.64
CA VAL A 285 16.17 -2.32 1.08
C VAL A 285 15.12 -2.33 2.19
N VAL A 286 14.39 -3.43 2.37
CA VAL A 286 13.43 -3.58 3.47
C VAL A 286 14.12 -3.43 4.82
N ASN A 287 15.35 -3.93 4.98
CA ASN A 287 16.06 -3.96 6.26
C ASN A 287 17.33 -3.09 6.29
N SER A 288 17.78 -2.56 5.13
CA SER A 288 19.01 -1.80 5.02
C SER A 288 18.87 -0.62 4.07
N CYS A 289 19.80 0.32 4.15
CA CYS A 289 19.84 1.43 3.21
C CYS A 289 20.10 0.92 1.79
N PHE A 290 19.42 1.49 0.79
CA PHE A 290 19.71 1.23 -0.62
C PHE A 290 21.18 1.56 -0.95
N ARG A 291 21.67 2.69 -0.43
CA ARG A 291 23.09 3.07 -0.48
C ARG A 291 23.76 2.56 0.79
N ALA A 292 24.54 1.49 0.66
CA ALA A 292 25.10 0.74 1.80
C ALA A 292 25.95 1.60 2.74
N GLU A 293 26.67 2.62 2.22
CA GLU A 293 27.51 3.54 3.00
C GLU A 293 26.72 4.32 4.06
N TYR A 294 25.42 4.51 3.86
CA TYR A 294 24.55 5.20 4.83
C TYR A 294 24.17 4.34 6.04
N ASN A 295 24.45 3.03 6.02
CA ASN A 295 24.25 2.19 7.21
C ASN A 295 25.20 2.56 8.36
N SER A 296 26.31 3.28 8.05
CA SER A 296 27.30 3.71 9.03
C SER A 296 26.99 5.06 9.69
N ILE A 297 25.84 5.67 9.42
CA ILE A 297 25.47 6.95 10.06
C ILE A 297 25.31 6.72 11.58
N PRO A 298 26.02 7.52 12.42
CA PRO A 298 25.92 7.43 13.88
C PRO A 298 24.63 8.13 14.38
N TRP A 299 23.54 7.37 14.32
CA TRP A 299 22.23 7.84 14.82
C TRP A 299 22.27 8.02 16.33
N ARG A 300 21.63 9.08 16.85
CA ARG A 300 21.51 9.33 18.30
C ARG A 300 20.51 8.39 18.97
N ASN A 301 19.43 8.08 18.28
CA ASN A 301 18.34 7.19 18.72
C ASN A 301 17.85 7.52 20.16
N ASN A 302 17.60 8.80 20.43
CA ASN A 302 17.07 9.24 21.73
C ASN A 302 15.59 8.89 21.86
N GLU A 303 15.26 7.96 22.75
CA GLU A 303 13.91 7.44 22.94
C GLU A 303 12.92 8.49 23.44
N THR A 304 13.34 9.43 24.29
CA THR A 304 12.50 10.52 24.79
C THR A 304 12.10 11.45 23.65
N GLU A 305 13.06 11.85 22.81
CA GLU A 305 12.79 12.68 21.64
C GLU A 305 11.93 11.93 20.60
N PHE A 306 12.12 10.61 20.43
CA PHE A 306 11.29 9.78 19.59
C PHE A 306 9.85 9.72 20.08
N THR A 307 9.65 9.52 21.39
CA THR A 307 8.32 9.51 22.01
C THR A 307 7.62 10.86 21.83
N ALA A 308 8.33 11.98 22.05
CA ALA A 308 7.78 13.32 21.81
C ALA A 308 7.36 13.52 20.35
N TRP A 309 8.15 13.01 19.39
CA TRP A 309 7.79 13.01 17.98
C TRP A 309 6.55 12.14 17.70
N CYS A 310 6.49 10.91 18.21
CA CYS A 310 5.33 10.03 18.09
C CYS A 310 4.04 10.68 18.60
N ASP A 311 4.12 11.38 19.73
CA ASP A 311 2.98 12.02 20.39
C ASP A 311 2.58 13.38 19.79
N GLY A 312 3.37 13.91 18.85
CA GLY A 312 3.16 15.26 18.30
C GLY A 312 3.35 16.35 19.35
N LYS A 313 4.48 16.26 20.09
CA LYS A 313 4.89 17.16 21.20
C LYS A 313 6.32 17.65 21.05
N THR A 314 6.75 17.88 19.80
CA THR A 314 8.14 18.32 19.52
C THR A 314 8.35 19.82 19.72
N GLY A 315 7.28 20.61 19.83
CA GLY A 315 7.32 22.06 19.83
C GLY A 315 7.53 22.68 18.43
N TYR A 316 7.43 21.85 17.38
CA TYR A 316 7.41 22.28 15.98
C TYR A 316 6.02 22.07 15.38
N PRO A 317 5.19 23.13 15.25
CA PRO A 317 3.75 22.99 15.01
C PRO A 317 3.37 22.14 13.79
N ILE A 318 4.06 22.32 12.65
CA ILE A 318 3.73 21.52 11.46
C ILE A 318 4.10 20.03 11.60
N VAL A 319 5.13 19.70 12.40
CA VAL A 319 5.51 18.34 12.73
C VAL A 319 4.47 17.72 13.66
N ASP A 320 4.11 18.44 14.71
CA ASP A 320 3.18 17.98 15.73
C ASP A 320 1.76 17.80 15.16
N ALA A 321 1.30 18.75 14.34
CA ALA A 321 0.04 18.63 13.61
C ALA A 321 0.00 17.37 12.71
N GLY A 322 1.11 17.09 12.02
CA GLY A 322 1.23 15.89 11.19
C GLY A 322 1.12 14.61 11.99
N MET A 323 1.84 14.51 13.10
CA MET A 323 1.83 13.30 13.94
C MET A 323 0.47 13.11 14.64
N ARG A 324 -0.18 14.18 15.09
CA ARG A 324 -1.54 14.11 15.65
C ARG A 324 -2.58 13.68 14.60
N GLN A 325 -2.49 14.20 13.36
CA GLN A 325 -3.33 13.74 12.26
C GLN A 325 -3.16 12.25 12.02
N LEU A 326 -1.91 11.76 11.92
CA LEU A 326 -1.60 10.35 11.72
C LEU A 326 -2.22 9.48 12.83
N ASN A 327 -2.01 9.86 14.07
CA ASN A 327 -2.49 9.09 15.24
C ASN A 327 -4.02 9.03 15.28
N ALA A 328 -4.69 10.13 15.01
CA ALA A 328 -6.16 10.21 15.04
C ALA A 328 -6.80 9.45 13.86
N THR A 329 -6.28 9.65 12.63
CA THR A 329 -6.97 9.22 11.42
C THR A 329 -6.35 8.01 10.72
N GLY A 330 -5.08 7.71 10.97
CA GLY A 330 -4.31 6.75 10.18
C GLY A 330 -3.91 7.29 8.80
N TRP A 331 -4.08 8.60 8.55
CA TRP A 331 -3.70 9.25 7.30
C TRP A 331 -2.91 10.52 7.59
N MET A 332 -2.01 10.89 6.67
CA MET A 332 -1.25 12.13 6.73
C MET A 332 -1.04 12.66 5.32
N HIS A 333 -1.20 13.96 5.12
CA HIS A 333 -0.93 14.62 3.85
C HIS A 333 0.53 14.43 3.40
N ASN A 334 0.79 14.12 2.10
CA ASN A 334 2.14 13.79 1.63
C ASN A 334 3.19 14.87 1.94
N ARG A 335 2.86 16.16 1.76
CA ARG A 335 3.79 17.25 2.12
C ARG A 335 4.20 17.19 3.59
N VAL A 336 3.28 16.85 4.45
CA VAL A 336 3.53 16.74 5.90
C VAL A 336 4.35 15.49 6.21
N ARG A 337 4.09 14.35 5.55
CA ARG A 337 4.94 13.14 5.68
C ARG A 337 6.41 13.44 5.41
N MET A 338 6.70 14.23 4.37
CA MET A 338 8.07 14.64 4.06
C MET A 338 8.69 15.50 5.16
N VAL A 339 7.92 16.41 5.75
CA VAL A 339 8.39 17.30 6.83
C VAL A 339 8.68 16.51 8.11
N VAL A 340 7.74 15.67 8.55
CA VAL A 340 7.91 14.89 9.80
C VAL A 340 9.03 13.85 9.69
N ALA A 341 9.20 13.22 8.51
CA ALA A 341 10.29 12.27 8.27
C ALA A 341 11.65 12.96 8.21
N SER A 342 11.74 14.12 7.56
CA SER A 342 12.95 14.95 7.56
C SER A 342 13.29 15.45 8.96
N TYR A 343 12.30 15.80 9.78
CA TYR A 343 12.52 16.23 11.16
C TYR A 343 13.10 15.08 12.01
N LEU A 344 12.50 13.91 11.97
CA LEU A 344 13.00 12.74 12.71
C LEU A 344 14.45 12.42 12.34
N THR A 345 14.73 12.27 11.05
CA THR A 345 16.04 11.79 10.56
C THR A 345 17.13 12.85 10.62
N LYS A 346 16.78 14.13 10.51
CA LYS A 346 17.76 15.23 10.40
C LYS A 346 17.86 16.07 11.67
N HIS A 347 16.74 16.47 12.30
CA HIS A 347 16.77 17.26 13.53
C HIS A 347 17.04 16.41 14.76
N LEU A 348 16.30 15.30 14.89
CA LEU A 348 16.49 14.41 16.03
C LEU A 348 17.65 13.42 15.81
N LEU A 349 18.10 13.24 14.56
CA LEU A 349 19.12 12.28 14.17
C LEU A 349 18.77 10.86 14.70
N ILE A 350 17.53 10.47 14.49
CA ILE A 350 16.99 9.15 14.83
C ILE A 350 16.94 8.30 13.55
N ASP A 351 17.30 7.03 13.67
CA ASP A 351 17.32 6.07 12.55
C ASP A 351 15.96 6.05 11.84
N TRP A 352 15.98 6.20 10.54
CA TRP A 352 14.80 6.22 9.69
C TRP A 352 13.90 4.98 9.86
N ARG A 353 14.49 3.83 10.25
CA ARG A 353 13.76 2.58 10.50
C ARG A 353 12.76 2.69 11.65
N TRP A 354 13.07 3.51 12.67
CA TRP A 354 12.14 3.76 13.78
C TRP A 354 10.88 4.48 13.29
N GLY A 355 11.08 5.51 12.46
CA GLY A 355 9.96 6.25 11.89
C GLY A 355 9.17 5.43 10.87
N GLU A 356 9.88 4.65 10.04
CA GLU A 356 9.28 3.72 9.08
C GLU A 356 8.38 2.72 9.80
N ALA A 357 8.87 2.07 10.85
CA ALA A 357 8.12 1.11 11.65
C ALA A 357 6.91 1.77 12.36
N TYR A 358 7.06 3.01 12.87
CA TYR A 358 5.94 3.74 13.45
C TYR A 358 4.85 4.04 12.42
N PHE A 359 5.23 4.47 11.22
CA PHE A 359 4.30 4.67 10.11
C PHE A 359 3.64 3.37 9.67
N ALA A 360 4.38 2.28 9.63
CA ALA A 360 3.84 0.96 9.32
C ALA A 360 2.75 0.53 10.30
N LYS A 361 2.88 0.89 11.59
CA LYS A 361 1.86 0.62 12.61
C LYS A 361 0.63 1.54 12.51
N LYS A 362 0.80 2.79 12.09
CA LYS A 362 -0.26 3.83 12.17
C LYS A 362 -1.00 4.09 10.87
N LEU A 363 -0.32 3.96 9.71
CA LEU A 363 -0.91 4.30 8.41
C LEU A 363 -1.97 3.30 7.97
N LEU A 364 -3.17 3.79 7.69
CA LEU A 364 -4.25 3.04 7.04
C LEU A 364 -3.86 2.61 5.60
N ASP A 365 -3.13 3.47 4.91
CA ASP A 365 -2.66 3.23 3.54
C ASP A 365 -1.22 2.65 3.50
N PHE A 366 -0.77 2.00 4.57
CA PHE A 366 0.57 1.41 4.61
C PHE A 366 0.82 0.50 3.42
N ASP A 367 1.82 0.87 2.63
CA ASP A 367 2.38 0.10 1.52
C ASP A 367 3.90 0.02 1.72
N LEU A 368 4.44 -1.18 1.86
CA LEU A 368 5.84 -1.38 2.22
C LEU A 368 6.79 -0.67 1.26
N ALA A 369 6.53 -0.77 -0.06
CA ALA A 369 7.38 -0.17 -1.08
C ALA A 369 7.41 1.37 -0.97
N SER A 370 6.24 1.99 -0.88
CA SER A 370 6.09 3.44 -0.81
C SER A 370 6.58 4.00 0.54
N ASN A 371 6.30 3.30 1.65
CA ASN A 371 6.73 3.72 2.99
C ASN A 371 8.25 3.65 3.11
N ASN A 372 8.85 2.50 2.81
CA ASN A 372 10.29 2.29 2.83
C ASN A 372 11.03 3.28 1.91
N GLY A 373 10.57 3.40 0.65
CA GLY A 373 11.16 4.33 -0.31
C GLY A 373 11.08 5.79 0.15
N GLY A 374 9.94 6.22 0.71
CA GLY A 374 9.74 7.57 1.24
C GLY A 374 10.63 7.87 2.45
N TRP A 375 10.78 6.94 3.38
CA TRP A 375 11.65 7.09 4.54
C TRP A 375 13.13 7.13 4.15
N GLN A 376 13.58 6.26 3.27
CA GLN A 376 14.95 6.29 2.76
C GLN A 376 15.23 7.55 1.93
N TRP A 377 14.22 8.06 1.20
CA TRP A 377 14.34 9.35 0.50
C TRP A 377 14.58 10.48 1.50
N ALA A 378 13.82 10.57 2.59
CA ALA A 378 13.98 11.59 3.63
C ALA A 378 15.33 11.48 4.35
N ALA A 379 15.78 10.26 4.64
CA ALA A 379 17.09 10.00 5.24
C ALA A 379 18.26 10.31 4.29
N GLY A 380 18.02 10.33 2.97
CA GLY A 380 19.06 10.55 1.97
C GLY A 380 19.78 9.28 1.50
N CYS A 381 19.36 8.10 1.96
CA CYS A 381 20.03 6.82 1.71
C CYS A 381 19.34 5.94 0.66
N GLY A 382 18.18 6.37 0.14
CA GLY A 382 17.38 5.62 -0.82
C GLY A 382 17.72 5.87 -2.28
N VAL A 383 16.92 5.27 -3.15
CA VAL A 383 16.89 5.57 -4.58
C VAL A 383 16.37 7.00 -4.79
N ASP A 384 16.93 7.69 -5.77
CA ASP A 384 16.58 9.09 -6.11
C ASP A 384 16.42 10.03 -4.88
N ALA A 385 17.17 9.72 -3.81
CA ALA A 385 17.01 10.36 -2.51
C ALA A 385 17.43 11.83 -2.54
N ALA A 386 16.78 12.63 -1.68
CA ALA A 386 17.21 13.99 -1.43
C ALA A 386 18.67 14.00 -0.94
N PRO A 387 19.52 14.94 -1.38
CA PRO A 387 20.86 15.06 -0.85
C PRO A 387 20.82 15.19 0.68
N TYR A 388 21.74 14.52 1.38
CA TYR A 388 21.71 14.47 2.86
C TYR A 388 21.78 15.86 3.52
N PHE A 389 22.40 16.83 2.87
CA PHE A 389 22.49 18.22 3.34
C PHE A 389 21.22 19.03 3.13
N ARG A 390 20.21 18.49 2.44
CA ARG A 390 18.90 19.12 2.27
C ARG A 390 18.05 18.83 3.53
N ILE A 391 18.14 19.72 4.50
CA ILE A 391 17.42 19.67 5.77
C ILE A 391 16.27 20.67 5.70
N PHE A 392 15.03 20.20 5.83
CA PHE A 392 13.87 21.09 5.85
C PHE A 392 13.87 21.94 7.12
N ASN A 393 13.65 23.24 7.00
CA ASN A 393 13.34 24.07 8.15
C ASN A 393 11.82 24.03 8.37
N PRO A 394 11.32 23.49 9.50
CA PRO A 394 9.87 23.34 9.70
C PRO A 394 9.12 24.68 9.66
N ARG A 395 9.71 25.77 10.15
CA ARG A 395 9.12 27.11 10.08
C ARG A 395 8.91 27.55 8.63
N LEU A 396 9.94 27.44 7.79
CA LEU A 396 9.84 27.80 6.37
C LEU A 396 8.84 26.88 5.61
N GLN A 397 8.70 25.62 6.04
CA GLN A 397 7.66 24.74 5.48
C GLN A 397 6.25 25.23 5.86
N THR A 398 6.04 25.67 7.09
CA THR A 398 4.77 26.28 7.53
C THR A 398 4.47 27.55 6.74
N GLU A 399 5.42 28.49 6.68
CA GLU A 399 5.26 29.75 5.94
C GLU A 399 4.88 29.52 4.47
N LYS A 400 5.39 28.46 3.85
CA LYS A 400 5.15 28.12 2.44
C LYS A 400 3.82 27.38 2.21
N PHE A 401 3.45 26.44 3.08
CA PHE A 401 2.38 25.47 2.80
C PHE A 401 1.16 25.59 3.70
N ASP A 402 1.27 26.30 4.82
CA ASP A 402 0.17 26.58 5.77
C ASP A 402 0.34 27.96 6.42
N LYS A 403 0.55 29.00 5.59
CA LYS A 403 0.87 30.38 6.06
C LYS A 403 -0.19 30.96 7.01
N ASP A 404 -1.46 30.57 6.83
CA ASP A 404 -2.59 31.00 7.66
C ASP A 404 -2.81 30.07 8.88
N LEU A 405 -1.92 29.10 9.09
CA LEU A 405 -1.97 28.11 10.17
C LEU A 405 -3.26 27.29 10.26
N LYS A 406 -4.04 27.20 9.18
CA LYS A 406 -5.34 26.52 9.19
C LYS A 406 -5.23 25.03 9.44
N TYR A 407 -4.24 24.37 8.83
CA TYR A 407 -3.96 22.96 9.08
C TYR A 407 -3.43 22.75 10.50
N ILE A 408 -2.47 23.57 10.92
CA ILE A 408 -1.86 23.46 12.25
C ILE A 408 -2.90 23.70 13.34
N LEU A 409 -3.69 24.77 13.29
CA LEU A 409 -4.72 25.08 14.30
C LEU A 409 -5.84 24.04 14.36
N HIS A 410 -6.11 23.35 13.24
CA HIS A 410 -7.06 22.24 13.25
C HIS A 410 -6.58 21.06 14.12
N TRP A 411 -5.28 20.76 14.09
CA TRP A 411 -4.71 19.62 14.82
C TRP A 411 -4.09 20.02 16.17
N ILE A 412 -3.84 21.30 16.37
CA ILE A 412 -3.25 21.86 17.59
C ILE A 412 -4.08 23.08 18.00
N PRO A 413 -5.29 22.91 18.54
CA PRO A 413 -6.14 24.03 18.95
C PRO A 413 -5.51 24.84 20.09
N GLU A 414 -4.64 24.24 20.90
CA GLU A 414 -3.91 24.88 22.00
C GLU A 414 -2.60 25.58 21.57
N LEU A 415 -2.33 25.76 20.27
CA LEU A 415 -1.08 26.33 19.75
C LEU A 415 -0.65 27.64 20.44
N ASN A 416 -1.60 28.49 20.76
CA ASN A 416 -1.36 29.81 21.36
C ASN A 416 -1.50 29.81 22.88
N SER A 417 -1.61 28.63 23.52
CA SER A 417 -1.68 28.50 24.99
C SER A 417 -0.32 28.17 25.58
N PHE A 418 -0.22 28.29 26.90
CA PHE A 418 0.96 27.87 27.67
C PHE A 418 1.14 26.34 27.71
N ASP A 419 0.13 25.57 27.29
CA ASP A 419 0.17 24.11 27.27
C ASP A 419 0.91 23.55 26.04
N TYR A 420 1.13 24.36 25.00
CA TYR A 420 1.89 23.94 23.84
C TYR A 420 3.39 23.93 24.16
N PRO A 421 4.11 22.79 23.92
CA PRO A 421 5.50 22.65 24.36
C PRO A 421 6.46 23.55 23.59
N ALA A 422 7.54 23.97 24.25
CA ALA A 422 8.67 24.58 23.60
C ALA A 422 9.40 23.58 22.68
N PRO A 423 10.13 24.06 21.64
CA PRO A 423 10.91 23.20 20.78
C PRO A 423 11.95 22.35 21.55
N ILE A 424 11.88 21.01 21.36
CA ILE A 424 12.80 20.06 22.06
C ILE A 424 14.23 20.12 21.52
N VAL A 425 14.46 20.67 20.33
CA VAL A 425 15.79 20.91 19.73
C VAL A 425 15.80 22.25 19.02
N ASN A 426 16.95 22.95 19.03
CA ASN A 426 17.17 24.14 18.23
C ASN A 426 17.48 23.75 16.77
N HIS A 427 16.86 24.40 15.78
CA HIS A 427 17.03 24.10 14.36
C HIS A 427 18.48 24.20 13.88
N GLU A 428 19.18 25.30 14.19
CA GLU A 428 20.53 25.53 13.70
C GLU A 428 21.56 24.57 14.31
N GLU A 429 21.43 24.27 15.61
CA GLU A 429 22.27 23.29 16.29
C GLU A 429 22.02 21.88 15.75
N ALA A 430 20.75 21.50 15.60
CA ALA A 430 20.35 20.21 15.03
C ALA A 430 20.87 20.04 13.59
N ARG A 431 20.79 21.10 12.78
CA ARG A 431 21.34 21.13 11.42
C ARG A 431 22.85 20.91 11.40
N LYS A 432 23.62 21.63 12.24
CA LYS A 432 25.07 21.45 12.35
C LYS A 432 25.43 20.03 12.77
N ARG A 433 24.76 19.50 13.80
CA ARG A 433 24.92 18.14 14.30
C ARG A 433 24.64 17.09 13.23
N CYS A 434 23.54 17.23 12.49
CA CYS A 434 23.19 16.33 11.40
C CYS A 434 24.29 16.30 10.33
N LEU A 435 24.75 17.45 9.84
CA LEU A 435 25.79 17.53 8.82
C LEU A 435 27.10 16.88 9.29
N ALA A 436 27.49 17.08 10.54
CA ALA A 436 28.67 16.46 11.14
C ALA A 436 28.52 14.92 11.20
N ALA A 437 27.40 14.42 11.69
CA ALA A 437 27.14 12.98 11.78
C ALA A 437 27.16 12.31 10.40
N TYR A 438 26.54 12.92 9.37
CA TYR A 438 26.55 12.36 8.02
C TYR A 438 27.94 12.39 7.39
N LYS A 439 28.77 13.45 7.66
CA LYS A 439 30.16 13.45 7.21
C LYS A 439 30.97 12.32 7.82
N ILE A 440 30.82 12.09 9.14
CA ILE A 440 31.49 10.97 9.84
C ILE A 440 31.06 9.64 9.23
N GLY A 441 29.75 9.38 9.13
CA GLY A 441 29.24 8.11 8.62
C GLY A 441 29.58 7.84 7.17
N LEU A 442 29.75 8.86 6.35
CA LEU A 442 30.12 8.76 4.93
C LEU A 442 31.63 8.90 4.66
N ASN A 443 32.45 9.02 5.69
CA ASN A 443 33.91 9.23 5.58
C ASN A 443 34.27 10.44 4.67
N LYS A 444 33.58 11.59 4.82
CA LYS A 444 33.71 12.81 4.02
C LYS A 444 34.24 13.99 4.83
#